data_17d2db9403c814fdfb963ccd7b02fc58
#
_entry.id   17d2db9403c814fdfb963ccd7b02fc58
#
_cell.length_a   1.000
_cell.length_b   1.000
_cell.length_c   1.000
_cell.angle_alpha   90.00
_cell.angle_beta   90.00
_cell.angle_gamma   90.00
#
_symmetry.space_group_name_H-M   'P 1'
#
loop_
_entity.id
_entity.type
_entity.pdbx_description
1 polymer ?
#
loop_
_entity_poly.entity_id
_entity_poly.type
_entity_poly.pdbx_seq_one_letter_code
_entity_poly.pdbx_strand_id
1 'polypeptide(L)'
;GPWVKIHSVALEPLISSWPPQSHQMLYGNATGDQDEIRALLFRFAQRAFRRPVTNEEMEPYVRLVLKALKENRVGAVENLRYRVYHGRWSKLPDFETLEPVSEGVFSSGLVDLNASKTKDYFGLVCEGKIKVPRNGEYSFEMASDDGARILINDDIVVEHDGLHGATPKKGRVRLEPGDHDLRVEYFAFGSPNRFRASWSGPGVSATPLSFDSQKTQGSRGSLPQVNGVVGALQDGYLAILCSPQFIYRSEDSGPLDSYEIASRLSYFLWSSMPDAALFEL
;
A
#
# COMPACT_ATOMS: atom_id res chain seq x y z
N GLY A 1 8.39 -50.03 10.16
CA GLY A 1 9.23 -48.93 10.63
C GLY A 1 8.49 -48.07 11.64
N PRO A 2 9.16 -47.39 12.58
CA PRO A 2 8.50 -46.55 13.56
C PRO A 2 7.84 -45.32 12.88
N TRP A 3 6.57 -45.11 13.16
CA TRP A 3 5.82 -43.95 12.72
C TRP A 3 5.98 -42.82 13.75
N VAL A 4 6.39 -41.62 13.27
CA VAL A 4 6.37 -40.41 14.11
C VAL A 4 5.03 -39.73 13.89
N LYS A 5 4.27 -39.58 14.98
CA LYS A 5 3.00 -38.87 14.99
C LYS A 5 3.20 -37.47 15.54
N ILE A 6 3.16 -36.45 14.70
CA ILE A 6 3.23 -35.04 15.12
C ILE A 6 1.82 -34.63 15.54
N HIS A 7 1.63 -34.27 16.83
CA HIS A 7 0.35 -33.87 17.37
C HIS A 7 0.10 -32.37 17.29
N SER A 8 1.15 -31.54 17.26
CA SER A 8 1.05 -30.09 17.08
C SER A 8 2.37 -29.52 16.60
N VAL A 9 2.31 -28.43 15.89
CA VAL A 9 3.45 -27.57 15.53
C VAL A 9 3.10 -26.17 16.02
N ALA A 10 3.90 -25.63 16.93
CA ALA A 10 3.81 -24.24 17.34
C ALA A 10 4.77 -23.41 16.50
N LEU A 11 4.27 -22.35 15.86
CA LEU A 11 5.08 -21.38 15.13
C LEU A 11 5.15 -20.11 15.98
N GLU A 12 6.33 -19.79 16.48
CA GLU A 12 6.58 -18.51 17.14
C GLU A 12 7.04 -17.49 16.08
N PRO A 13 6.42 -16.31 16.00
CA PRO A 13 6.87 -15.29 15.08
C PRO A 13 8.23 -14.74 15.50
N LEU A 14 9.19 -14.70 14.59
CA LEU A 14 10.50 -14.08 14.79
C LEU A 14 10.44 -12.54 14.85
N ILE A 15 9.28 -11.95 14.56
CA ILE A 15 9.06 -10.50 14.54
C ILE A 15 8.35 -10.12 15.84
N SER A 16 9.07 -9.43 16.73
CA SER A 16 8.56 -8.96 18.03
C SER A 16 7.75 -7.68 17.94
N SER A 17 7.87 -6.92 16.86
CA SER A 17 7.15 -5.67 16.62
C SER A 17 6.84 -5.47 15.12
N TRP A 18 5.72 -4.83 14.83
CA TRP A 18 5.35 -4.44 13.47
C TRP A 18 5.22 -2.90 13.38
N PRO A 19 5.76 -2.25 12.35
CA PRO A 19 6.59 -2.82 11.27
C PRO A 19 7.99 -3.23 11.77
N PRO A 20 8.60 -4.30 11.17
CA PRO A 20 9.96 -4.70 11.53
C PRO A 20 10.98 -3.62 11.18
N GLN A 21 12.13 -3.64 11.86
CA GLN A 21 13.19 -2.63 11.66
C GLN A 21 13.62 -2.51 10.20
N SER A 22 13.70 -3.63 9.48
CA SER A 22 14.02 -3.63 8.04
C SER A 22 13.00 -2.85 7.20
N HIS A 23 11.73 -2.92 7.55
CA HIS A 23 10.69 -2.14 6.88
C HIS A 23 10.86 -0.64 7.15
N GLN A 24 11.14 -0.25 8.40
CA GLN A 24 11.40 1.16 8.74
C GLN A 24 12.65 1.69 8.04
N MET A 25 13.69 0.87 7.91
CA MET A 25 14.91 1.24 7.18
C MET A 25 14.66 1.49 5.70
N LEU A 26 13.77 0.73 5.06
CA LEU A 26 13.49 0.86 3.63
C LEU A 26 12.43 1.93 3.33
N TYR A 27 11.42 2.08 4.17
CA TYR A 27 10.25 2.88 3.85
C TYR A 27 10.02 4.08 4.79
N GLY A 28 10.80 4.20 5.87
CA GLY A 28 10.64 5.27 6.84
C GLY A 28 9.21 5.34 7.38
N ASN A 29 8.64 6.54 7.40
CA ASN A 29 7.23 6.77 7.74
C ASN A 29 6.31 6.68 6.52
N ALA A 30 6.87 6.51 5.32
CA ALA A 30 6.14 6.44 4.04
C ALA A 30 5.17 7.61 3.84
N THR A 31 5.59 8.83 4.23
CA THR A 31 4.76 10.05 4.12
C THR A 31 4.59 10.50 2.67
N GLY A 32 5.53 10.13 1.80
CA GLY A 32 5.57 10.60 0.41
C GLY A 32 6.16 12.01 0.27
N ASP A 33 6.75 12.55 1.33
CA ASP A 33 7.52 13.78 1.28
C ASP A 33 8.76 13.63 0.41
N GLN A 34 9.08 14.67 -0.36
CA GLN A 34 10.19 14.61 -1.33
C GLN A 34 11.54 14.43 -0.65
N ASP A 35 11.75 15.08 0.50
CA ASP A 35 13.01 15.01 1.23
C ASP A 35 13.18 13.63 1.88
N GLU A 36 12.09 13.06 2.43
CA GLU A 36 12.09 11.69 2.95
C GLU A 36 12.41 10.67 1.85
N ILE A 37 11.76 10.79 0.68
CA ILE A 37 12.01 9.91 -0.48
C ILE A 37 13.46 10.00 -0.91
N ARG A 38 14.00 11.21 -1.03
CA ARG A 38 15.39 11.45 -1.39
C ARG A 38 16.33 10.77 -0.40
N ALA A 39 16.14 11.01 0.90
CA ALA A 39 16.96 10.41 1.96
C ALA A 39 16.92 8.87 1.94
N LEU A 40 15.75 8.27 1.74
CA LEU A 40 15.58 6.82 1.66
C LEU A 40 16.34 6.23 0.45
N LEU A 41 16.19 6.83 -0.73
CA LEU A 41 16.85 6.39 -1.96
C LEU A 41 18.37 6.55 -1.87
N PHE A 42 18.86 7.66 -1.32
CA PHE A 42 20.29 7.89 -1.11
C PHE A 42 20.91 6.83 -0.21
N ARG A 43 20.30 6.61 0.96
CA ARG A 43 20.77 5.60 1.91
C ARG A 43 20.80 4.20 1.28
N PHE A 44 19.79 3.86 0.49
CA PHE A 44 19.72 2.58 -0.20
C PHE A 44 20.80 2.46 -1.27
N ALA A 45 20.95 3.49 -2.12
CA ALA A 45 21.93 3.50 -3.21
C ALA A 45 23.37 3.46 -2.73
N GLN A 46 23.72 4.20 -1.67
CA GLN A 46 25.06 4.15 -1.06
C GLN A 46 25.43 2.72 -0.67
N ARG A 47 24.49 1.99 -0.05
CA ARG A 47 24.70 0.58 0.29
C ARG A 47 24.77 -0.32 -0.94
N ALA A 48 23.88 -0.12 -1.91
CA ALA A 48 23.83 -0.92 -3.13
C ALA A 48 25.08 -0.73 -3.99
N PHE A 49 25.55 0.51 -4.16
CA PHE A 49 26.73 0.85 -4.96
C PHE A 49 28.05 0.74 -4.18
N ARG A 50 27.96 0.57 -2.85
CA ARG A 50 29.11 0.41 -1.94
C ARG A 50 30.07 1.59 -1.95
N ARG A 51 29.56 2.78 -2.22
CA ARG A 51 30.28 4.05 -2.25
C ARG A 51 29.33 5.22 -2.01
N PRO A 52 29.83 6.40 -1.67
CA PRO A 52 29.03 7.61 -1.70
C PRO A 52 28.41 7.83 -3.08
N VAL A 53 27.21 8.43 -3.10
CA VAL A 53 26.49 8.79 -4.33
C VAL A 53 26.29 10.28 -4.39
N THR A 54 26.31 10.85 -5.59
CA THR A 54 26.07 12.29 -5.79
C THR A 54 24.60 12.59 -6.04
N ASN A 55 24.20 13.86 -5.92
CA ASN A 55 22.84 14.30 -6.23
C ASN A 55 22.49 14.04 -7.70
N GLU A 56 23.44 14.27 -8.60
CA GLU A 56 23.25 14.08 -10.04
C GLU A 56 22.97 12.61 -10.37
N GLU A 57 23.72 11.70 -9.73
CA GLU A 57 23.51 10.25 -9.90
C GLU A 57 22.13 9.80 -9.40
N MET A 58 21.63 10.43 -8.33
CA MET A 58 20.37 10.02 -7.70
C MET A 58 19.13 10.66 -8.34
N GLU A 59 19.28 11.76 -9.03
CA GLU A 59 18.16 12.52 -9.60
C GLU A 59 17.24 11.69 -10.52
N PRO A 60 17.74 10.78 -11.40
CA PRO A 60 16.87 9.93 -12.21
C PRO A 60 15.97 9.02 -11.36
N TYR A 61 16.48 8.45 -10.27
CA TYR A 61 15.73 7.55 -9.38
C TYR A 61 14.70 8.32 -8.55
N VAL A 62 15.09 9.48 -8.03
CA VAL A 62 14.16 10.39 -7.31
C VAL A 62 13.02 10.80 -8.22
N ARG A 63 13.33 11.21 -9.46
CA ARG A 63 12.33 11.60 -10.45
C ARG A 63 11.41 10.45 -10.83
N LEU A 64 11.93 9.22 -10.95
CA LEU A 64 11.13 8.02 -11.20
C LEU A 64 10.09 7.81 -10.09
N VAL A 65 10.52 7.86 -8.83
CA VAL A 65 9.64 7.68 -7.67
C VAL A 65 8.60 8.78 -7.58
N LEU A 66 9.01 10.05 -7.74
CA LEU A 66 8.08 11.19 -7.71
C LEU A 66 7.06 11.14 -8.85
N LYS A 67 7.48 10.68 -10.04
CA LYS A 67 6.58 10.45 -11.17
C LYS A 67 5.58 9.33 -10.86
N ALA A 68 6.06 8.19 -10.35
CA ALA A 68 5.20 7.08 -9.96
C ALA A 68 4.19 7.48 -8.87
N LEU A 69 4.62 8.29 -7.88
CA LEU A 69 3.72 8.85 -6.87
C LEU A 69 2.65 9.76 -7.48
N LYS A 70 3.02 10.58 -8.44
CA LYS A 70 2.07 11.45 -9.14
C LYS A 70 1.08 10.65 -9.97
N GLU A 71 1.53 9.60 -10.65
CA GLU A 71 0.70 8.71 -11.46
C GLU A 71 -0.19 7.82 -10.59
N ASN A 72 0.31 7.30 -9.46
CA ASN A 72 -0.45 6.51 -8.49
C ASN A 72 -1.49 7.34 -7.70
N ARG A 73 -1.36 8.67 -7.66
CA ARG A 73 -2.38 9.56 -7.10
C ARG A 73 -3.58 9.78 -8.02
N VAL A 74 -3.45 9.45 -9.32
CA VAL A 74 -4.60 9.52 -10.22
C VAL A 74 -5.57 8.40 -9.86
N GLY A 75 -6.67 8.79 -9.22
CA GLY A 75 -7.70 7.86 -8.78
C GLY A 75 -7.57 7.36 -7.33
N ALA A 76 -6.49 7.70 -6.60
CA ALA A 76 -6.40 7.42 -5.18
C ALA A 76 -7.36 8.30 -4.37
N VAL A 77 -7.88 7.75 -3.27
CA VAL A 77 -8.72 8.51 -2.35
C VAL A 77 -7.83 9.32 -1.41
N GLU A 78 -8.06 10.63 -1.37
CA GLU A 78 -7.34 11.54 -0.48
C GLU A 78 -8.11 11.68 0.84
N ASN A 79 -7.36 11.78 1.96
CA ASN A 79 -7.89 12.02 3.30
C ASN A 79 -9.00 11.03 3.71
N LEU A 80 -8.85 9.75 3.36
CA LEU A 80 -9.84 8.72 3.65
C LEU A 80 -9.92 8.49 5.17
N ARG A 81 -10.96 9.05 5.80
CA ARG A 81 -11.29 8.85 7.22
C ARG A 81 -12.23 7.67 7.36
N TYR A 82 -12.20 7.03 8.52
CA TYR A 82 -13.14 5.98 8.83
C TYR A 82 -13.76 6.15 10.21
N ARG A 83 -15.00 5.66 10.37
CA ARG A 83 -15.73 5.50 11.62
C ARG A 83 -16.24 4.08 11.71
N VAL A 84 -16.02 3.42 12.85
CA VAL A 84 -16.49 2.05 13.12
C VAL A 84 -17.63 2.09 14.11
N TYR A 85 -18.62 1.28 13.86
CA TYR A 85 -19.82 1.14 14.68
C TYR A 85 -20.01 -0.34 15.05
N HIS A 86 -20.49 -0.62 16.27
CA HIS A 86 -20.86 -1.97 16.65
C HIS A 86 -22.38 -2.11 16.69
N GLY A 87 -22.90 -3.15 16.07
CA GLY A 87 -24.34 -3.43 16.05
C GLY A 87 -24.71 -4.58 15.14
N ARG A 88 -25.93 -5.06 15.29
CA ARG A 88 -26.50 -6.12 14.45
C ARG A 88 -27.56 -5.54 13.55
N TRP A 89 -27.27 -5.47 12.27
CA TRP A 89 -28.18 -4.94 11.27
C TRP A 89 -28.42 -5.97 10.19
N SER A 90 -29.62 -6.01 9.63
CA SER A 90 -29.97 -6.78 8.44
C SER A 90 -30.05 -5.91 7.18
N LYS A 91 -29.87 -4.59 7.36
CA LYS A 91 -29.78 -3.56 6.32
C LYS A 91 -28.83 -2.47 6.81
N LEU A 92 -28.34 -1.65 5.89
CA LEU A 92 -27.55 -0.47 6.22
C LEU A 92 -28.30 0.42 7.21
N PRO A 93 -27.73 0.66 8.40
CA PRO A 93 -28.36 1.56 9.35
C PRO A 93 -28.18 3.02 8.91
N ASP A 94 -28.93 3.91 9.53
CA ASP A 94 -28.64 5.32 9.47
C ASP A 94 -27.46 5.61 10.41
N PHE A 95 -26.25 5.64 9.85
CA PHE A 95 -25.00 5.84 10.59
C PHE A 95 -24.91 7.21 11.27
N GLU A 96 -25.66 8.21 10.80
CA GLU A 96 -25.65 9.55 11.41
C GLU A 96 -26.37 9.57 12.77
N THR A 97 -27.18 8.55 13.04
CA THR A 97 -27.88 8.40 14.34
C THR A 97 -27.09 7.57 15.35
N LEU A 98 -25.92 7.04 14.96
CA LEU A 98 -25.12 6.12 15.77
C LEU A 98 -23.86 6.79 16.27
N GLU A 99 -23.41 6.39 17.46
CA GLU A 99 -22.11 6.81 18.01
C GLU A 99 -21.01 5.85 17.54
N PRO A 100 -19.91 6.34 16.93
CA PRO A 100 -18.80 5.51 16.51
C PRO A 100 -18.01 5.00 17.73
N VAL A 101 -17.61 3.73 17.70
CA VAL A 101 -16.75 3.12 18.74
C VAL A 101 -15.26 3.38 18.50
N SER A 102 -14.87 3.67 17.28
CA SER A 102 -13.53 4.13 16.93
C SER A 102 -13.54 4.88 15.61
N GLU A 103 -12.56 5.74 15.43
CA GLU A 103 -12.34 6.51 14.20
C GLU A 103 -10.85 6.64 13.91
N GLY A 104 -10.52 6.99 12.67
CA GLY A 104 -9.15 7.19 12.24
C GLY A 104 -9.03 7.56 10.77
N VAL A 105 -7.82 7.42 10.24
CA VAL A 105 -7.50 7.73 8.85
C VAL A 105 -6.80 6.55 8.21
N PHE A 106 -7.24 6.17 7.02
CA PHE A 106 -6.51 5.22 6.16
C PHE A 106 -5.45 5.97 5.35
N SER A 107 -4.22 5.96 5.83
CA SER A 107 -3.07 6.58 5.13
C SER A 107 -2.82 5.96 3.73
N SER A 108 -3.31 4.75 3.51
CA SER A 108 -3.28 4.07 2.20
C SER A 108 -4.24 4.65 1.16
N GLY A 109 -5.26 5.41 1.59
CA GLY A 109 -6.38 5.78 0.73
C GLY A 109 -7.27 4.60 0.30
N LEU A 110 -7.17 3.46 0.99
CA LEU A 110 -7.95 2.24 0.72
C LEU A 110 -8.76 1.84 1.93
N VAL A 111 -10.02 1.47 1.72
CA VAL A 111 -10.89 0.92 2.77
C VAL A 111 -10.33 -0.41 3.26
N ASP A 112 -10.11 -0.53 4.57
CA ASP A 112 -9.61 -1.74 5.21
C ASP A 112 -10.57 -2.18 6.33
N LEU A 113 -11.19 -3.34 6.17
CA LEU A 113 -12.12 -3.90 7.16
C LEU A 113 -11.45 -4.25 8.51
N ASN A 114 -10.12 -4.40 8.54
CA ASN A 114 -9.38 -4.67 9.78
C ASN A 114 -9.46 -3.51 10.78
N ALA A 115 -9.88 -2.33 10.36
CA ALA A 115 -10.11 -1.19 11.27
C ALA A 115 -11.19 -1.48 12.32
N SER A 116 -12.13 -2.38 12.03
CA SER A 116 -13.20 -2.79 12.97
C SER A 116 -12.66 -3.51 14.20
N LYS A 117 -11.48 -4.15 14.11
CA LYS A 117 -10.89 -5.04 15.14
C LYS A 117 -11.79 -6.20 15.56
N THR A 118 -12.96 -6.34 14.94
CA THR A 118 -13.90 -7.43 15.13
C THR A 118 -14.20 -8.11 13.80
N LYS A 119 -14.66 -9.35 13.85
CA LYS A 119 -15.03 -10.10 12.64
C LYS A 119 -16.51 -10.08 12.35
N ASP A 120 -17.33 -9.74 13.34
CA ASP A 120 -18.78 -9.84 13.24
C ASP A 120 -19.44 -8.59 13.82
N TYR A 121 -20.64 -8.28 13.32
CA TYR A 121 -21.55 -7.27 13.87
C TYR A 121 -20.96 -5.87 13.97
N PHE A 122 -20.41 -5.38 12.88
CA PHE A 122 -19.89 -4.02 12.81
C PHE A 122 -20.37 -3.27 11.57
N GLY A 123 -20.36 -1.96 11.66
CA GLY A 123 -20.52 -1.05 10.54
C GLY A 123 -19.25 -0.24 10.33
N LEU A 124 -19.01 0.16 9.10
CA LEU A 124 -17.88 0.99 8.70
C LEU A 124 -18.36 2.09 7.75
N VAL A 125 -18.07 3.33 8.09
CA VAL A 125 -18.25 4.49 7.21
C VAL A 125 -16.88 5.03 6.87
N CYS A 126 -16.61 5.20 5.59
CA CYS A 126 -15.37 5.79 5.10
C CYS A 126 -15.68 7.02 4.26
N GLU A 127 -15.01 8.14 4.52
CA GLU A 127 -15.20 9.41 3.84
C GLU A 127 -13.86 9.98 3.39
N GLY A 128 -13.81 10.44 2.14
CA GLY A 128 -12.60 11.00 1.55
C GLY A 128 -12.91 11.73 0.26
N LYS A 129 -11.88 12.06 -0.51
CA LYS A 129 -12.03 12.74 -1.80
C LYS A 129 -11.37 11.94 -2.91
N ILE A 130 -12.05 11.83 -4.05
CA ILE A 130 -11.49 11.34 -5.30
C ILE A 130 -11.22 12.50 -6.24
N LYS A 131 -10.10 12.46 -6.94
CA LYS A 131 -9.75 13.47 -7.93
C LYS A 131 -10.08 12.98 -9.33
N VAL A 132 -11.04 13.65 -9.96
CA VAL A 132 -11.48 13.38 -11.31
C VAL A 132 -10.65 14.20 -12.29
N PRO A 133 -9.89 13.58 -13.23
CA PRO A 133 -9.00 14.32 -14.12
C PRO A 133 -9.69 14.88 -15.35
N ARG A 134 -10.82 14.33 -15.77
CA ARG A 134 -11.53 14.70 -17.01
C ARG A 134 -13.03 14.56 -16.84
N ASN A 135 -13.79 15.41 -17.55
CA ASN A 135 -15.25 15.24 -17.67
C ASN A 135 -15.58 13.90 -18.34
N GLY A 136 -16.58 13.22 -17.80
CA GLY A 136 -17.12 12.00 -18.40
C GLY A 136 -17.84 11.07 -17.47
N GLU A 137 -18.18 9.90 -17.99
CA GLU A 137 -18.84 8.84 -17.24
C GLU A 137 -17.79 7.99 -16.50
N TYR A 138 -17.99 7.84 -15.19
CA TYR A 138 -17.16 7.01 -14.31
C TYR A 138 -17.96 5.83 -13.81
N SER A 139 -17.33 4.67 -13.79
CA SER A 139 -17.91 3.41 -13.34
C SER A 139 -17.33 3.02 -11.99
N PHE A 140 -18.19 2.68 -11.04
CA PHE A 140 -17.85 2.13 -9.73
C PHE A 140 -18.33 0.70 -9.67
N GLU A 141 -17.47 -0.19 -9.19
CA GLU A 141 -17.79 -1.60 -8.96
C GLU A 141 -17.53 -1.95 -7.50
N MET A 142 -18.45 -2.68 -6.90
CA MET A 142 -18.38 -3.10 -5.51
C MET A 142 -18.86 -4.55 -5.37
N ALA A 143 -18.21 -5.33 -4.53
CA ALA A 143 -18.68 -6.62 -4.06
C ALA A 143 -18.54 -6.67 -2.53
N SER A 144 -19.62 -6.92 -1.83
CA SER A 144 -19.68 -6.91 -0.36
C SER A 144 -20.38 -8.14 0.18
N ASP A 145 -20.01 -8.52 1.38
CA ASP A 145 -20.65 -9.52 2.25
C ASP A 145 -20.59 -8.89 3.68
N ASP A 146 -21.63 -8.29 4.22
CA ASP A 146 -22.99 -8.09 3.74
C ASP A 146 -23.19 -6.75 3.00
N GLY A 147 -24.19 -5.93 3.45
CA GLY A 147 -24.65 -4.74 2.77
C GLY A 147 -23.63 -3.61 2.71
N ALA A 148 -23.60 -2.94 1.56
CA ALA A 148 -22.75 -1.78 1.34
C ALA A 148 -23.33 -0.81 0.30
N ARG A 149 -22.87 0.44 0.34
CA ARG A 149 -23.13 1.43 -0.70
C ARG A 149 -21.93 2.38 -0.90
N ILE A 150 -21.85 2.92 -2.12
CA ILE A 150 -20.90 3.96 -2.50
C ILE A 150 -21.69 5.18 -2.93
N LEU A 151 -21.35 6.32 -2.32
CA LEU A 151 -21.93 7.61 -2.66
C LEU A 151 -20.82 8.52 -3.20
N ILE A 152 -21.19 9.36 -4.18
CA ILE A 152 -20.34 10.44 -4.71
C ILE A 152 -21.15 11.72 -4.62
N ASN A 153 -20.63 12.73 -3.91
CA ASN A 153 -21.31 14.00 -3.64
C ASN A 153 -22.72 13.77 -3.06
N ASP A 154 -22.83 12.83 -2.10
CA ASP A 154 -24.06 12.38 -1.44
C ASP A 154 -25.06 11.60 -2.31
N ASP A 155 -24.83 11.49 -3.61
CA ASP A 155 -25.65 10.66 -4.49
C ASP A 155 -25.21 9.19 -4.46
N ILE A 156 -26.17 8.26 -4.27
CA ILE A 156 -25.89 6.81 -4.29
C ILE A 156 -25.55 6.38 -5.72
N VAL A 157 -24.32 5.92 -5.92
CA VAL A 157 -23.85 5.42 -7.23
C VAL A 157 -23.94 3.89 -7.31
N VAL A 158 -23.59 3.20 -6.22
CA VAL A 158 -23.73 1.74 -6.13
C VAL A 158 -24.36 1.39 -4.78
N GLU A 159 -25.37 0.54 -4.80
CA GLU A 159 -25.97 0.01 -3.59
C GLU A 159 -26.20 -1.49 -3.71
N HIS A 160 -25.85 -2.21 -2.67
CA HIS A 160 -26.15 -3.61 -2.46
C HIS A 160 -26.39 -3.81 -0.97
N ASP A 161 -27.64 -3.55 -0.55
CA ASP A 161 -28.06 -3.63 0.84
C ASP A 161 -28.66 -4.99 1.19
N GLY A 162 -28.67 -5.31 2.48
CA GLY A 162 -29.21 -6.54 3.03
C GLY A 162 -28.16 -7.62 3.33
N LEU A 163 -28.64 -8.79 3.74
CA LEU A 163 -27.81 -9.96 4.04
C LEU A 163 -27.59 -10.78 2.77
N HIS A 164 -26.35 -10.86 2.31
CA HIS A 164 -26.00 -11.58 1.08
C HIS A 164 -24.48 -11.87 1.03
N GLY A 165 -24.11 -12.87 0.23
CA GLY A 165 -22.69 -13.11 -0.09
C GLY A 165 -22.13 -12.09 -1.08
N ALA A 166 -20.79 -12.06 -1.19
CA ALA A 166 -20.05 -11.11 -2.01
C ALA A 166 -20.35 -11.28 -3.51
N THR A 167 -21.35 -10.57 -4.01
CA THR A 167 -21.70 -10.48 -5.43
C THR A 167 -21.38 -9.10 -5.99
N PRO A 168 -20.81 -9.01 -7.21
CA PRO A 168 -20.46 -7.71 -7.79
C PRO A 168 -21.71 -6.90 -8.18
N LYS A 169 -21.67 -5.61 -7.86
CA LYS A 169 -22.61 -4.58 -8.33
C LYS A 169 -21.84 -3.45 -8.98
N LYS A 170 -22.43 -2.83 -9.99
CA LYS A 170 -21.85 -1.71 -10.73
C LYS A 170 -22.81 -0.54 -10.79
N GLY A 171 -22.27 0.65 -10.68
CA GLY A 171 -22.97 1.90 -10.91
C GLY A 171 -22.14 2.84 -11.76
N ARG A 172 -22.80 3.86 -12.30
CA ARG A 172 -22.17 4.87 -13.14
C ARG A 172 -22.64 6.25 -12.74
N VAL A 173 -21.74 7.20 -12.85
CA VAL A 173 -22.02 8.61 -12.58
C VAL A 173 -21.21 9.48 -13.53
N ARG A 174 -21.79 10.59 -13.95
CA ARG A 174 -21.08 11.61 -14.76
C ARG A 174 -20.48 12.63 -13.81
N LEU A 175 -19.17 12.82 -13.95
CA LEU A 175 -18.41 13.74 -13.10
C LEU A 175 -17.63 14.75 -13.96
N GLU A 176 -17.52 15.97 -13.44
CA GLU A 176 -16.67 17.02 -13.97
C GLU A 176 -15.25 16.91 -13.39
N PRO A 177 -14.23 17.52 -14.02
CA PRO A 177 -12.88 17.56 -13.45
C PRO A 177 -12.85 18.28 -12.09
N GLY A 178 -12.15 17.71 -11.14
CA GLY A 178 -12.03 18.28 -9.79
C GLY A 178 -12.11 17.26 -8.69
N ASP A 179 -12.25 17.73 -7.46
CA ASP A 179 -12.40 16.91 -6.28
C ASP A 179 -13.89 16.60 -6.04
N HIS A 180 -14.18 15.33 -5.79
CA HIS A 180 -15.52 14.84 -5.47
C HIS A 180 -15.50 14.11 -4.14
N ASP A 181 -16.51 14.32 -3.32
CA ASP A 181 -16.66 13.63 -2.05
C ASP A 181 -17.05 12.17 -2.30
N LEU A 182 -16.27 11.25 -1.71
CA LEU A 182 -16.54 9.83 -1.70
C LEU A 182 -16.98 9.43 -0.30
N ARG A 183 -18.11 8.71 -0.21
CA ARG A 183 -18.54 8.02 1.00
C ARG A 183 -18.80 6.56 0.69
N VAL A 184 -18.25 5.69 1.53
CA VAL A 184 -18.46 4.24 1.49
C VAL A 184 -19.08 3.83 2.81
N GLU A 185 -20.19 3.11 2.76
CA GLU A 185 -20.86 2.53 3.91
C GLU A 185 -20.92 1.02 3.76
N TYR A 186 -20.67 0.32 4.85
CA TYR A 186 -20.63 -1.13 4.90
C TYR A 186 -21.10 -1.63 6.26
N PHE A 187 -21.78 -2.75 6.30
CA PHE A 187 -21.99 -3.52 7.53
C PHE A 187 -21.71 -5.00 7.31
N ALA A 188 -21.28 -5.66 8.38
CA ALA A 188 -21.09 -7.09 8.47
C ALA A 188 -22.02 -7.67 9.54
N PHE A 189 -22.82 -8.66 9.16
CA PHE A 189 -23.66 -9.41 10.11
C PHE A 189 -22.93 -10.61 10.71
N GLY A 190 -21.99 -11.19 9.95
CA GLY A 190 -21.23 -12.37 10.34
C GLY A 190 -20.00 -12.57 9.48
N SER A 191 -19.27 -13.65 9.72
CA SER A 191 -18.06 -14.03 8.98
C SER A 191 -18.39 -15.05 7.88
N PRO A 192 -17.73 -14.99 6.70
CA PRO A 192 -16.60 -14.16 6.32
C PRO A 192 -16.98 -12.76 5.85
N ASN A 193 -16.26 -11.72 6.31
CA ASN A 193 -16.46 -10.36 5.85
C ASN A 193 -15.69 -10.12 4.57
N ARG A 194 -16.33 -9.53 3.58
CA ARG A 194 -15.70 -9.19 2.30
C ARG A 194 -16.17 -7.83 1.83
N PHE A 195 -15.24 -7.00 1.48
CA PHE A 195 -15.50 -5.76 0.79
C PHE A 195 -14.42 -5.52 -0.26
N ARG A 196 -14.85 -5.41 -1.50
CA ARG A 196 -14.00 -5.05 -2.62
C ARG A 196 -14.68 -3.94 -3.39
N ALA A 197 -13.95 -2.86 -3.65
CA ALA A 197 -14.43 -1.77 -4.47
C ALA A 197 -13.34 -1.22 -5.37
N SER A 198 -13.73 -0.73 -6.53
CA SER A 198 -12.86 -0.07 -7.50
C SER A 198 -13.64 0.92 -8.35
N TRP A 199 -12.94 1.84 -8.99
CA TRP A 199 -13.53 2.78 -9.94
C TRP A 199 -12.63 2.99 -11.15
N SER A 200 -13.23 3.45 -12.25
CA SER A 200 -12.53 3.72 -13.51
C SER A 200 -13.30 4.73 -14.36
N GLY A 201 -12.61 5.35 -15.30
CA GLY A 201 -13.23 6.30 -16.23
C GLY A 201 -12.20 7.08 -17.04
N PRO A 202 -12.58 8.18 -17.68
CA PRO A 202 -11.69 8.99 -18.50
C PRO A 202 -10.45 9.49 -17.72
N GLY A 203 -9.28 8.96 -18.08
CA GLY A 203 -8.03 9.30 -17.41
C GLY A 203 -7.76 8.56 -16.09
N VAL A 204 -8.65 7.63 -15.68
CA VAL A 204 -8.48 6.78 -14.51
C VAL A 204 -8.59 5.32 -14.94
N SER A 205 -7.49 4.58 -14.83
CA SER A 205 -7.52 3.11 -14.98
C SER A 205 -8.29 2.48 -13.83
N ALA A 206 -8.64 1.19 -13.93
CA ALA A 206 -9.31 0.49 -12.83
C ALA A 206 -8.50 0.60 -11.53
N THR A 207 -8.91 1.51 -10.65
CA THR A 207 -8.22 1.87 -9.42
C THR A 207 -8.98 1.30 -8.23
N PRO A 208 -8.34 0.55 -7.33
CA PRO A 208 -8.97 0.00 -6.14
C PRO A 208 -9.34 1.12 -5.15
N LEU A 209 -10.47 0.94 -4.48
CA LEU A 209 -10.95 1.73 -3.34
C LEU A 209 -10.82 0.97 -2.02
N SER A 210 -10.52 -0.33 -2.07
CA SER A 210 -10.40 -1.19 -0.89
C SER A 210 -9.22 -2.15 -0.99
N PHE A 211 -8.73 -2.60 0.17
CA PHE A 211 -7.80 -3.72 0.25
C PHE A 211 -8.48 -5.03 -0.20
N ASP A 212 -7.78 -5.80 -1.02
CA ASP A 212 -8.19 -7.17 -1.37
C ASP A 212 -7.36 -8.19 -0.57
N SER A 213 -7.86 -8.55 0.60
CA SER A 213 -7.20 -9.53 1.48
C SER A 213 -7.13 -10.95 0.88
N GLN A 214 -7.87 -11.22 -0.21
CA GLN A 214 -7.87 -12.54 -0.86
C GLN A 214 -6.76 -12.69 -1.92
N LYS A 215 -6.21 -11.59 -2.44
CA LYS A 215 -5.10 -11.67 -3.42
C LYS A 215 -3.75 -12.08 -2.83
N THR A 216 -3.62 -12.10 -1.51
CA THR A 216 -2.39 -12.51 -0.83
C THR A 216 -2.14 -14.03 -0.82
N GLN A 217 -3.11 -14.87 -1.21
CA GLN A 217 -2.98 -16.33 -1.11
C GLN A 217 -2.85 -17.11 -2.44
N GLY A 218 -2.80 -16.49 -3.61
CA GLY A 218 -2.92 -17.31 -4.83
C GLY A 218 -2.26 -16.88 -6.13
N SER A 219 -1.59 -15.75 -6.21
CA SER A 219 -0.95 -15.33 -7.47
C SER A 219 0.55 -15.16 -7.31
N ARG A 220 1.31 -16.17 -7.69
CA ARG A 220 2.71 -16.00 -8.10
C ARG A 220 2.71 -15.06 -9.31
N GLY A 221 2.95 -13.76 -9.10
CA GLY A 221 3.15 -12.83 -10.21
C GLY A 221 2.64 -11.39 -10.06
N SER A 222 1.79 -11.08 -9.08
CA SER A 222 1.50 -9.68 -8.77
C SER A 222 1.84 -9.41 -7.30
N LEU A 223 2.85 -8.59 -7.09
CA LEU A 223 3.12 -8.00 -5.77
C LEU A 223 1.82 -7.35 -5.26
N PRO A 224 1.50 -7.46 -3.94
CA PRO A 224 0.36 -6.73 -3.38
C PRO A 224 0.52 -5.26 -3.77
N GLN A 225 -0.57 -4.60 -4.17
CA GLN A 225 -0.56 -3.14 -4.34
C GLN A 225 -0.33 -2.53 -2.96
N VAL A 226 0.93 -2.28 -2.71
CA VAL A 226 1.43 -1.63 -1.50
C VAL A 226 1.08 -0.16 -1.63
N ASN A 227 0.82 0.53 -0.51
CA ASN A 227 0.58 1.98 -0.44
C ASN A 227 1.35 2.72 -1.54
N GLY A 228 0.72 3.67 -2.23
CA GLY A 228 1.31 4.34 -3.38
C GLY A 228 2.75 4.82 -3.15
N VAL A 229 3.09 5.24 -1.91
CA VAL A 229 4.46 5.65 -1.54
C VAL A 229 5.41 4.45 -1.46
N VAL A 230 5.00 3.36 -0.82
CA VAL A 230 5.84 2.15 -0.68
C VAL A 230 6.03 1.50 -2.05
N GLY A 231 4.98 1.43 -2.87
CA GLY A 231 5.07 0.92 -4.24
C GLY A 231 6.02 1.75 -5.11
N ALA A 232 5.91 3.06 -5.06
CA ALA A 232 6.81 3.95 -5.80
C ALA A 232 8.26 3.85 -5.33
N LEU A 233 8.52 3.69 -4.01
CA LEU A 233 9.85 3.44 -3.47
C LEU A 233 10.40 2.08 -3.92
N GLN A 234 9.56 1.04 -4.00
CA GLN A 234 9.96 -0.27 -4.53
C GLN A 234 10.42 -0.16 -5.98
N ASP A 235 9.72 0.60 -6.82
CA ASP A 235 10.14 0.86 -8.21
C ASP A 235 11.50 1.58 -8.25
N GLY A 236 11.71 2.55 -7.37
CA GLY A 236 13.00 3.24 -7.21
C GLY A 236 14.13 2.31 -6.78
N TYR A 237 13.89 1.44 -5.79
CA TYR A 237 14.87 0.45 -5.35
C TYR A 237 15.18 -0.58 -6.43
N LEU A 238 14.16 -1.05 -7.13
CA LEU A 238 14.34 -1.97 -8.25
C LEU A 238 15.18 -1.32 -9.36
N ALA A 239 14.92 -0.06 -9.70
CA ALA A 239 15.72 0.66 -10.68
C ALA A 239 17.21 0.81 -10.27
N ILE A 240 17.48 1.06 -8.97
CA ILE A 240 18.84 1.08 -8.42
C ILE A 240 19.49 -0.30 -8.56
N LEU A 241 18.80 -1.38 -8.20
CA LEU A 241 19.33 -2.75 -8.30
C LEU A 241 19.50 -3.24 -9.75
N CYS A 242 18.75 -2.69 -10.70
CA CYS A 242 18.90 -2.98 -12.12
C CYS A 242 19.92 -2.06 -12.82
N SER A 243 20.50 -1.10 -12.10
CA SER A 243 21.46 -0.16 -12.70
C SER A 243 22.82 -0.79 -12.98
N PRO A 244 23.55 -0.29 -13.98
CA PRO A 244 24.92 -0.73 -14.23
C PRO A 244 25.83 -0.56 -13.00
N GLN A 245 25.65 0.47 -12.20
CA GLN A 245 26.43 0.75 -10.99
C GLN A 245 26.26 -0.34 -9.91
N PHE A 246 25.13 -1.03 -9.88
CA PHE A 246 24.92 -2.17 -8.99
C PHE A 246 25.40 -3.49 -9.60
N ILE A 247 25.07 -3.73 -10.90
CA ILE A 247 25.33 -5.00 -11.59
C ILE A 247 26.81 -5.14 -11.92
N TYR A 248 27.41 -4.06 -12.42
CA TYR A 248 28.83 -4.05 -12.80
C TYR A 248 29.63 -3.32 -11.75
N ARG A 249 30.71 -3.93 -11.32
CA ARG A 249 31.70 -3.29 -10.51
C ARG A 249 32.64 -2.53 -11.44
N SER A 250 32.40 -1.23 -11.62
CA SER A 250 33.37 -0.38 -12.31
C SER A 250 34.56 -0.13 -11.37
N GLU A 251 35.68 -0.74 -11.67
CA GLU A 251 36.93 -0.42 -11.02
C GLU A 251 37.72 0.49 -11.99
N ASP A 252 38.14 1.64 -11.50
CA ASP A 252 39.06 2.47 -12.25
C ASP A 252 40.39 1.73 -12.40
N SER A 253 41.10 1.93 -13.51
CA SER A 253 42.38 1.27 -13.81
C SER A 253 43.55 1.81 -12.96
N GLY A 254 43.28 2.15 -11.69
CA GLY A 254 44.23 2.73 -10.73
C GLY A 254 44.34 1.91 -9.44
N PRO A 255 45.05 2.44 -8.43
CA PRO A 255 45.05 1.88 -7.08
C PRO A 255 43.61 1.89 -6.54
N LEU A 256 43.24 0.82 -5.82
CA LEU A 256 41.92 0.72 -5.20
C LEU A 256 41.71 1.87 -4.22
N ASP A 257 40.51 2.47 -4.26
CA ASP A 257 40.10 3.43 -3.25
C ASP A 257 39.71 2.74 -1.93
N SER A 258 39.45 3.53 -0.88
CA SER A 258 39.09 2.99 0.44
C SER A 258 37.79 2.22 0.43
N TYR A 259 36.80 2.60 -0.38
CA TYR A 259 35.50 1.91 -0.50
C TYR A 259 35.63 0.59 -1.24
N GLU A 260 36.47 0.54 -2.26
CA GLU A 260 36.81 -0.69 -2.99
C GLU A 260 37.54 -1.69 -2.09
N ILE A 261 38.49 -1.21 -1.29
CA ILE A 261 39.23 -2.03 -0.32
C ILE A 261 38.25 -2.57 0.75
N ALA A 262 37.47 -1.70 1.36
CA ALA A 262 36.46 -2.08 2.38
C ALA A 262 35.48 -3.12 1.84
N SER A 263 34.98 -2.91 0.62
CA SER A 263 34.07 -3.83 -0.04
C SER A 263 34.73 -5.19 -0.30
N ARG A 264 35.95 -5.24 -0.84
CA ARG A 264 36.65 -6.51 -1.11
C ARG A 264 36.96 -7.24 0.20
N LEU A 265 37.42 -6.53 1.23
CA LEU A 265 37.72 -7.12 2.54
C LEU A 265 36.49 -7.71 3.21
N SER A 266 35.37 -7.00 3.19
CA SER A 266 34.12 -7.44 3.76
C SER A 266 33.57 -8.71 3.09
N TYR A 267 33.59 -8.76 1.75
CA TYR A 267 33.19 -9.96 1.02
C TYR A 267 34.13 -11.14 1.23
N PHE A 268 35.40 -10.88 1.34
CA PHE A 268 36.43 -11.92 1.60
C PHE A 268 36.27 -12.53 3.00
N LEU A 269 36.05 -11.69 4.02
CA LEU A 269 35.99 -12.15 5.40
C LEU A 269 34.59 -12.65 5.82
N TRP A 270 33.53 -11.99 5.39
CA TRP A 270 32.17 -12.21 5.89
C TRP A 270 31.14 -12.57 4.82
N SER A 271 31.52 -12.62 3.53
CA SER A 271 30.61 -12.84 2.41
C SER A 271 29.40 -11.92 2.42
N SER A 272 29.56 -10.70 2.93
CA SER A 272 28.51 -9.69 3.08
C SER A 272 29.02 -8.30 2.69
N MET A 273 28.08 -7.36 2.55
CA MET A 273 28.42 -5.94 2.32
C MET A 273 29.09 -5.34 3.56
N PRO A 274 29.95 -4.32 3.38
CA PRO A 274 30.51 -3.55 4.49
C PRO A 274 29.40 -2.97 5.36
N ASP A 275 29.59 -2.97 6.67
CA ASP A 275 28.71 -2.29 7.61
C ASP A 275 29.00 -0.77 7.65
N ALA A 276 28.17 -0.04 8.42
CA ALA A 276 28.30 1.41 8.52
C ALA A 276 29.67 1.82 9.11
N ALA A 277 30.18 1.06 10.09
CA ALA A 277 31.45 1.36 10.74
C ALA A 277 32.64 1.23 9.77
N LEU A 278 32.59 0.26 8.85
CA LEU A 278 33.64 0.07 7.85
C LEU A 278 33.56 1.11 6.72
N PHE A 279 32.39 1.73 6.51
CA PHE A 279 32.24 2.84 5.57
C PHE A 279 32.69 4.21 6.14
N GLU A 280 32.81 4.34 7.46
CA GLU A 280 33.22 5.58 8.12
C GLU A 280 34.77 5.66 8.33
N LEU A 281 35.51 4.61 8.01
CA LEU A 281 36.97 4.55 8.03
C LEU A 281 37.59 5.07 6.74
#